data_f629dfe3275df1a0b3d14a4cc1cce5c5
#
_entry.id   f629dfe3275df1a0b3d14a4cc1cce5c5
#
_cell.length_a   1.000
_cell.length_b   1.000
_cell.length_c   1.000
_cell.angle_alpha   90.00
_cell.angle_beta   90.00
_cell.angle_gamma   90.00
#
_symmetry.space_group_name_H-M   'P 1'
#
loop_
_entity.id
_entity.type
_entity.pdbx_description
1 polymer ?
#
loop_
_entity_poly.entity_id
_entity_poly.type
_entity_poly.pdbx_seq_one_letter_code
_entity_poly.pdbx_strand_id
1 'polypeptide(L)'
;MFTNAIVRTPGRSIVEGLSNSITLGLPNYEQAIIQHQSYIDALTKCGLDVLVLEPCEEYPDSTFVEDVALITPKCAIITCPGAPSRRGEVHEIEFVLKQRFNNIEAIEAPGTIDGGDIMMVGGHYYIGLSERTNLEGAKQIIQILKKYGMSGST
;
A
#
# COMPACT_ATOMS: atom_id res chain seq x y z
N MET A 1 -6.91 -17.61 -2.81
CA MET A 1 -7.88 -16.57 -3.24
C MET A 1 -7.97 -15.57 -2.11
N PHE A 2 -7.95 -14.27 -2.38
CA PHE A 2 -8.13 -13.23 -1.36
C PHE A 2 -9.58 -13.25 -0.87
N THR A 3 -9.79 -13.01 0.40
CA THR A 3 -11.12 -12.97 1.05
C THR A 3 -11.39 -11.64 1.74
N ASN A 4 -10.34 -10.83 1.95
CA ASN A 4 -10.41 -9.55 2.62
C ASN A 4 -9.69 -8.49 1.81
N ALA A 5 -10.15 -7.25 1.93
CA ALA A 5 -9.48 -6.07 1.39
C ALA A 5 -9.48 -4.94 2.44
N ILE A 6 -8.47 -4.11 2.41
CA ILE A 6 -8.40 -2.87 3.18
C ILE A 6 -8.35 -1.72 2.18
N VAL A 7 -9.21 -0.75 2.34
CA VAL A 7 -9.24 0.47 1.54
C VAL A 7 -9.34 1.68 2.48
N ARG A 8 -8.93 2.85 2.02
CA ARG A 8 -9.11 4.10 2.77
C ARG A 8 -9.89 5.09 1.94
N THR A 9 -10.92 5.65 2.53
CA THR A 9 -11.70 6.74 1.91
C THR A 9 -10.77 7.93 1.60
N PRO A 10 -10.82 8.49 0.38
CA PRO A 10 -10.05 9.69 0.05
C PRO A 10 -10.38 10.86 0.98
N GLY A 11 -9.36 11.55 1.49
CA GLY A 11 -9.51 12.83 2.17
C GLY A 11 -9.73 13.98 1.19
N ARG A 12 -10.20 15.13 1.67
CA ARG A 12 -10.30 16.35 0.84
C ARG A 12 -8.93 16.81 0.36
N SER A 13 -7.89 16.52 1.15
CA SER A 13 -6.49 16.79 0.83
C SER A 13 -5.98 16.05 -0.41
N ILE A 14 -6.72 15.06 -0.96
CA ILE A 14 -6.30 14.31 -2.17
C ILE A 14 -5.96 15.23 -3.36
N VAL A 15 -6.54 16.44 -3.39
CA VAL A 15 -6.25 17.43 -4.43
C VAL A 15 -4.79 17.94 -4.36
N GLU A 16 -4.12 17.76 -3.24
CA GLU A 16 -2.74 18.14 -2.99
C GLU A 16 -1.77 16.93 -3.13
N GLY A 17 -2.30 15.75 -3.49
CA GLY A 17 -1.55 14.52 -3.65
C GLY A 17 -0.45 14.62 -4.71
N LEU A 18 0.53 13.73 -4.59
CA LEU A 18 1.66 13.66 -5.53
C LEU A 18 1.15 13.30 -6.93
N SER A 19 1.46 14.12 -7.92
CA SER A 19 1.08 13.88 -9.32
C SER A 19 2.20 14.28 -10.27
N ASN A 20 2.47 13.39 -11.22
CA ASN A 20 3.36 13.67 -12.36
C ASN A 20 2.58 14.17 -13.59
N SER A 21 1.25 14.27 -13.50
CA SER A 21 0.36 14.58 -14.64
C SER A 21 -0.17 16.00 -14.56
N ILE A 22 0.71 17.00 -14.63
CA ILE A 22 0.36 18.43 -14.57
C ILE A 22 -0.70 18.82 -15.62
N THR A 23 -0.73 18.14 -16.75
CA THR A 23 -1.66 18.43 -17.87
C THR A 23 -3.10 17.98 -17.62
N LEU A 24 -3.35 17.10 -16.65
CA LEU A 24 -4.68 16.59 -16.34
C LEU A 24 -5.45 17.45 -15.34
N GLY A 25 -4.80 18.48 -14.79
CA GLY A 25 -5.37 19.31 -13.72
C GLY A 25 -5.37 18.62 -12.34
N LEU A 26 -5.97 19.30 -11.37
CA LEU A 26 -6.07 18.76 -10.01
C LEU A 26 -7.17 17.69 -9.93
N PRO A 27 -7.02 16.68 -9.07
CA PRO A 27 -8.07 15.71 -8.78
C PRO A 27 -9.36 16.41 -8.30
N ASN A 28 -10.50 15.84 -8.64
CA ASN A 28 -11.79 16.29 -8.13
C ASN A 28 -12.20 15.39 -6.96
N TYR A 29 -12.30 15.97 -5.77
CA TYR A 29 -12.60 15.22 -4.55
C TYR A 29 -13.96 14.51 -4.61
N GLU A 30 -15.02 15.21 -5.03
CA GLU A 30 -16.37 14.64 -5.10
C GLU A 30 -16.42 13.47 -6.08
N GLN A 31 -15.73 13.59 -7.20
CA GLN A 31 -15.60 12.49 -8.16
C GLN A 31 -14.78 11.33 -7.60
N ALA A 32 -13.69 11.60 -6.86
CA ALA A 32 -12.88 10.60 -6.22
C ALA A 32 -13.70 9.76 -5.21
N ILE A 33 -14.55 10.39 -4.39
CA ILE A 33 -15.45 9.70 -3.45
C ILE A 33 -16.41 8.76 -4.19
N ILE A 34 -17.03 9.22 -5.30
CA ILE A 34 -17.96 8.39 -6.09
C ILE A 34 -17.24 7.19 -6.70
N GLN A 35 -16.05 7.41 -7.24
CA GLN A 35 -15.23 6.36 -7.84
C GLN A 35 -14.76 5.36 -6.78
N HIS A 36 -14.33 5.83 -5.62
CA HIS A 36 -13.90 4.99 -4.50
C HIS A 36 -15.05 4.13 -3.97
N GLN A 37 -16.26 4.68 -3.84
CA GLN A 37 -17.43 3.89 -3.48
C GLN A 37 -17.72 2.79 -4.52
N SER A 38 -17.64 3.12 -5.80
CA SER A 38 -17.81 2.14 -6.88
C SER A 38 -16.74 1.03 -6.83
N TYR A 39 -15.52 1.36 -6.42
CA TYR A 39 -14.44 0.40 -6.20
C TYR A 39 -14.75 -0.53 -5.03
N ILE A 40 -15.22 0.00 -3.88
CA ILE A 40 -15.67 -0.80 -2.73
C ILE A 40 -16.77 -1.78 -3.14
N ASP A 41 -17.77 -1.28 -3.87
CA ASP A 41 -18.89 -2.11 -4.35
C ASP A 41 -18.42 -3.24 -5.27
N ALA A 42 -17.44 -2.96 -6.12
CA ALA A 42 -16.83 -3.96 -7.00
C ALA A 42 -16.08 -5.05 -6.20
N LEU A 43 -15.27 -4.66 -5.21
CA LEU A 43 -14.59 -5.61 -4.33
C LEU A 43 -15.58 -6.49 -3.57
N THR A 44 -16.64 -5.90 -3.03
CA THR A 44 -17.71 -6.62 -2.32
C THR A 44 -18.43 -7.60 -3.26
N LYS A 45 -18.75 -7.20 -4.49
CA LYS A 45 -19.33 -8.09 -5.51
C LYS A 45 -18.41 -9.25 -5.89
N CYS A 46 -17.10 -9.06 -5.77
CA CYS A 46 -16.11 -10.13 -5.94
C CYS A 46 -16.03 -11.08 -4.72
N GLY A 47 -16.84 -10.85 -3.69
CA GLY A 47 -16.91 -11.71 -2.49
C GLY A 47 -15.88 -11.37 -1.42
N LEU A 48 -15.27 -10.19 -1.46
CA LEU A 48 -14.34 -9.74 -0.45
C LEU A 48 -15.06 -9.08 0.74
N ASP A 49 -14.57 -9.34 1.95
CA ASP A 49 -14.88 -8.53 3.13
C ASP A 49 -13.99 -7.29 3.12
N VAL A 50 -14.59 -6.12 2.98
CA VAL A 50 -13.87 -4.86 2.77
C VAL A 50 -13.85 -4.03 4.05
N LEU A 51 -12.67 -3.86 4.63
CA LEU A 51 -12.45 -2.88 5.70
C LEU A 51 -12.20 -1.51 5.09
N VAL A 52 -13.09 -0.56 5.37
CA VAL A 52 -12.96 0.83 4.93
C VAL A 52 -12.40 1.65 6.08
N LEU A 53 -11.23 2.27 5.87
CA LEU A 53 -10.61 3.17 6.83
C LEU A 53 -11.11 4.61 6.60
N GLU A 54 -11.13 5.37 7.69
CA GLU A 54 -11.47 6.79 7.64
C GLU A 54 -10.45 7.59 6.81
N PRO A 55 -10.85 8.73 6.22
CA PRO A 55 -9.93 9.63 5.55
C PRO A 55 -8.79 10.08 6.48
N CYS A 56 -7.60 10.27 5.93
CA CYS A 56 -6.47 10.85 6.64
C CYS A 56 -6.04 12.15 5.95
N GLU A 57 -6.56 13.27 6.43
CA GLU A 57 -6.34 14.58 5.81
C GLU A 57 -4.89 15.06 5.91
N GLU A 58 -4.12 14.55 6.86
CA GLU A 58 -2.69 14.86 7.03
C GLU A 58 -1.84 14.33 5.87
N TYR A 59 -2.31 13.22 5.22
CA TYR A 59 -1.59 12.56 4.14
C TYR A 59 -2.47 12.48 2.89
N PRO A 60 -2.30 13.41 1.92
CA PRO A 60 -3.11 13.48 0.72
C PRO A 60 -3.17 12.19 -0.11
N ASP A 61 -2.07 11.42 -0.11
CA ASP A 61 -1.95 10.17 -0.87
C ASP A 61 -2.40 8.93 -0.09
N SER A 62 -2.89 9.07 1.14
CA SER A 62 -3.18 7.95 2.05
C SER A 62 -4.30 7.00 1.56
N THR A 63 -5.06 7.38 0.56
CA THR A 63 -6.03 6.48 -0.10
C THR A 63 -5.34 5.30 -0.81
N PHE A 64 -4.06 5.45 -1.21
CA PHE A 64 -3.25 4.42 -1.84
C PHE A 64 -2.59 3.52 -0.78
N VAL A 65 -3.42 2.80 -0.02
CA VAL A 65 -2.98 1.97 1.13
C VAL A 65 -2.08 0.81 0.73
N GLU A 66 -2.07 0.41 -0.53
CA GLU A 66 -1.19 -0.63 -1.07
C GLU A 66 0.28 -0.26 -0.99
N ASP A 67 0.62 1.05 -1.02
CA ASP A 67 2.01 1.50 -1.02
C ASP A 67 2.68 1.38 0.36
N VAL A 68 1.89 1.43 1.44
CA VAL A 68 2.40 1.48 2.81
C VAL A 68 2.48 0.12 3.49
N ALA A 69 1.95 -0.95 2.88
CA ALA A 69 2.07 -2.30 3.41
C ALA A 69 1.93 -3.39 2.34
N LEU A 70 2.81 -4.38 2.38
CA LEU A 70 2.66 -5.62 1.62
C LEU A 70 2.03 -6.69 2.50
N ILE A 71 0.86 -7.19 2.09
CA ILE A 71 0.17 -8.26 2.80
C ILE A 71 0.43 -9.59 2.10
N THR A 72 0.91 -10.56 2.88
CA THR A 72 1.15 -11.93 2.43
C THR A 72 0.29 -12.91 3.21
N PRO A 73 0.16 -14.18 2.78
CA PRO A 73 -0.57 -15.19 3.56
C PRO A 73 0.05 -15.51 4.93
N LYS A 74 1.29 -15.08 5.21
CA LYS A 74 2.04 -15.46 6.41
C LYS A 74 2.48 -14.30 7.30
N CYS A 75 2.59 -13.11 6.75
CA CYS A 75 2.98 -11.91 7.47
C CYS A 75 2.46 -10.65 6.75
N ALA A 76 2.36 -9.57 7.47
CA ALA A 76 2.26 -8.23 6.90
C ALA A 76 3.63 -7.54 6.98
N ILE A 77 4.01 -6.79 5.97
CA ILE A 77 5.28 -6.08 5.89
C ILE A 77 4.97 -4.60 5.72
N ILE A 78 5.28 -3.83 6.73
CA ILE A 78 5.18 -2.36 6.66
C ILE A 78 6.30 -1.86 5.75
N THR A 79 5.96 -1.07 4.76
CA THR A 79 6.95 -0.52 3.84
C THR A 79 7.63 0.73 4.43
N CYS A 80 8.64 1.22 3.75
CA CYS A 80 9.22 2.54 3.96
C CYS A 80 9.02 3.34 2.67
N PRO A 81 7.95 4.15 2.54
CA PRO A 81 7.65 4.84 1.31
C PRO A 81 8.81 5.70 0.79
N GLY A 82 9.04 5.63 -0.52
CA GLY A 82 10.07 6.41 -1.18
C GLY A 82 9.84 7.90 -1.08
N ALA A 83 8.59 8.35 -1.13
CA ALA A 83 8.23 9.75 -0.93
C ALA A 83 8.25 10.11 0.56
N PRO A 84 9.08 11.09 1.00
CA PRO A 84 9.14 11.48 2.42
C PRO A 84 7.79 11.93 2.99
N SER A 85 6.94 12.59 2.19
CA SER A 85 5.61 13.05 2.59
C SER A 85 4.66 11.91 2.96
N ARG A 86 4.90 10.69 2.48
CA ARG A 86 4.06 9.53 2.72
C ARG A 86 4.53 8.64 3.89
N ARG A 87 5.71 8.89 4.43
CA ARG A 87 6.31 8.01 5.46
C ARG A 87 5.50 7.95 6.75
N GLY A 88 4.74 8.98 7.08
CA GLY A 88 3.87 8.97 8.26
C GLY A 88 2.61 8.11 8.11
N GLU A 89 2.18 7.82 6.88
CA GLU A 89 1.00 6.97 6.60
C GLU A 89 1.13 5.56 7.20
N VAL A 90 2.35 5.05 7.38
CA VAL A 90 2.62 3.69 7.88
C VAL A 90 2.11 3.46 9.31
N HIS A 91 2.03 4.49 10.15
CA HIS A 91 1.64 4.31 11.55
C HIS A 91 0.19 3.85 11.70
N GLU A 92 -0.71 4.41 10.90
CA GLU A 92 -2.12 4.05 10.98
C GLU A 92 -2.38 2.65 10.40
N ILE A 93 -1.74 2.32 9.28
CA ILE A 93 -1.91 0.99 8.68
C ILE A 93 -1.29 -0.09 9.57
N GLU A 94 -0.16 0.19 10.21
CA GLU A 94 0.47 -0.73 11.16
C GLU A 94 -0.47 -1.05 12.33
N PHE A 95 -1.17 -0.06 12.89
CA PHE A 95 -2.15 -0.27 13.97
C PHE A 95 -3.26 -1.22 13.53
N VAL A 96 -3.79 -1.05 12.32
CA VAL A 96 -4.84 -1.92 11.76
C VAL A 96 -4.33 -3.33 11.54
N LEU A 97 -3.10 -3.48 11.01
CA LEU A 97 -2.51 -4.77 10.69
C LEU A 97 -2.13 -5.56 11.94
N LYS A 98 -1.70 -4.92 13.03
CA LYS A 98 -1.42 -5.55 14.33
C LYS A 98 -2.64 -6.26 14.94
N GLN A 99 -3.85 -5.85 14.57
CA GLN A 99 -5.07 -6.51 15.01
C GLN A 99 -5.42 -7.76 14.19
N ARG A 100 -4.79 -7.96 13.04
CA ARG A 100 -5.12 -8.99 12.05
C ARG A 100 -4.00 -9.98 11.78
N PHE A 101 -2.76 -9.59 12.04
CA PHE A 101 -1.57 -10.39 11.78
C PHE A 101 -0.72 -10.57 13.04
N ASN A 102 -0.32 -11.81 13.31
CA ASN A 102 0.61 -12.11 14.38
C ASN A 102 2.06 -11.79 14.00
N ASN A 103 2.37 -11.82 12.72
CA ASN A 103 3.71 -11.56 12.19
C ASN A 103 3.69 -10.23 11.43
N ILE A 104 4.33 -9.23 11.99
CA ILE A 104 4.55 -7.91 11.37
C ILE A 104 6.05 -7.72 11.20
N GLU A 105 6.45 -7.44 9.99
CA GLU A 105 7.81 -7.07 9.61
C GLU A 105 7.80 -5.63 9.11
N ALA A 106 8.95 -4.98 9.05
CA ALA A 106 9.07 -3.62 8.54
C ALA A 106 10.33 -3.45 7.69
N ILE A 107 10.25 -2.56 6.72
CA ILE A 107 11.39 -2.10 5.94
C ILE A 107 12.00 -0.91 6.66
N GLU A 108 13.32 -0.97 6.88
CA GLU A 108 14.07 0.06 7.58
C GLU A 108 14.91 0.91 6.60
N ALA A 109 15.05 2.18 6.91
CA ALA A 109 15.95 3.06 6.18
C ALA A 109 17.39 2.51 6.21
N PRO A 110 18.18 2.67 5.14
CA PRO A 110 17.92 3.47 3.94
C PRO A 110 17.10 2.75 2.85
N GLY A 111 16.55 1.56 3.12
CA GLY A 111 15.65 0.88 2.20
C GLY A 111 14.35 1.66 2.03
N THR A 112 13.90 1.79 0.77
CA THR A 112 12.60 2.35 0.44
C THR A 112 11.83 1.41 -0.46
N ILE A 113 10.52 1.31 -0.20
CA ILE A 113 9.58 0.50 -1.00
C ILE A 113 8.21 1.17 -0.98
N ASP A 114 7.64 1.34 -2.16
CA ASP A 114 6.20 1.52 -2.35
C ASP A 114 5.62 0.16 -2.77
N GLY A 115 4.55 -0.31 -2.11
CA GLY A 115 3.97 -1.62 -2.38
C GLY A 115 3.40 -1.76 -3.79
N GLY A 116 3.04 -0.65 -4.44
CA GLY A 116 2.65 -0.61 -5.84
C GLY A 116 3.74 -1.05 -6.82
N ASP A 117 5.01 -1.08 -6.41
CA ASP A 117 6.12 -1.62 -7.21
C ASP A 117 6.26 -3.15 -7.09
N ILE A 118 5.36 -3.83 -6.36
CA ILE A 118 5.45 -5.27 -6.11
C ILE A 118 4.29 -6.01 -6.76
N MET A 119 4.61 -7.05 -7.54
CA MET A 119 3.64 -7.94 -8.15
C MET A 119 3.85 -9.37 -7.65
N MET A 120 2.77 -10.06 -7.27
CA MET A 120 2.82 -11.47 -6.86
C MET A 120 2.25 -12.38 -7.95
N VAL A 121 3.01 -13.41 -8.30
CA VAL A 121 2.56 -14.48 -9.19
C VAL A 121 2.89 -15.85 -8.58
N GLY A 122 1.88 -16.63 -8.25
CA GLY A 122 2.08 -18.00 -7.75
C GLY A 122 2.92 -18.12 -6.47
N GLY A 123 2.99 -17.09 -5.64
CA GLY A 123 3.82 -17.09 -4.42
C GLY A 123 5.25 -16.58 -4.61
N HIS A 124 5.60 -16.15 -5.80
CA HIS A 124 6.82 -15.39 -6.07
C HIS A 124 6.49 -13.90 -6.21
N TYR A 125 7.31 -13.03 -5.62
CA TYR A 125 7.13 -11.59 -5.61
C TYR A 125 8.18 -10.92 -6.50
N TYR A 126 7.72 -10.22 -7.53
CA TYR A 126 8.54 -9.42 -8.43
C TYR A 126 8.56 -7.98 -7.94
N ILE A 127 9.75 -7.46 -7.65
CA ILE A 127 9.95 -6.12 -7.11
C ILE A 127 10.55 -5.22 -8.19
N GLY A 128 9.79 -4.24 -8.66
CA GLY A 128 10.26 -3.22 -9.57
C GLY A 128 11.15 -2.21 -8.85
N LEU A 129 12.29 -1.87 -9.44
CA LEU A 129 13.08 -0.73 -8.96
C LEU A 129 12.58 0.55 -9.64
N SER A 130 12.37 1.60 -8.85
CA SER A 130 11.82 2.87 -9.29
C SER A 130 12.44 4.05 -8.53
N GLU A 131 11.92 5.25 -8.71
CA GLU A 131 12.26 6.40 -7.86
C GLU A 131 11.76 6.23 -6.42
N ARG A 132 10.80 5.33 -6.19
CA ARG A 132 10.18 5.07 -4.88
C ARG A 132 10.76 3.83 -4.20
N THR A 133 11.17 2.84 -4.99
CA THR A 133 11.68 1.56 -4.52
C THR A 133 13.15 1.41 -4.89
N ASN A 134 14.01 1.41 -3.88
CA ASN A 134 15.45 1.25 -4.09
C ASN A 134 15.91 -0.21 -3.90
N LEU A 135 17.14 -0.50 -4.32
CA LEU A 135 17.72 -1.84 -4.24
C LEU A 135 17.83 -2.35 -2.79
N GLU A 136 18.05 -1.45 -1.82
CA GLU A 136 18.16 -1.85 -0.42
C GLU A 136 16.81 -2.30 0.15
N GLY A 137 15.73 -1.56 -0.14
CA GLY A 137 14.37 -1.98 0.21
C GLY A 137 13.99 -3.30 -0.44
N ALA A 138 14.31 -3.47 -1.73
CA ALA A 138 14.08 -4.73 -2.45
C ALA A 138 14.81 -5.91 -1.80
N LYS A 139 16.06 -5.75 -1.37
CA LYS A 139 16.80 -6.79 -0.65
C LYS A 139 16.15 -7.16 0.68
N GLN A 140 15.71 -6.16 1.45
CA GLN A 140 15.03 -6.39 2.72
C GLN A 140 13.74 -7.19 2.53
N ILE A 141 12.88 -6.79 1.57
CA ILE A 141 11.64 -7.55 1.25
C ILE A 141 11.97 -9.00 0.86
N ILE A 142 12.95 -9.22 0.00
CA ILE A 142 13.35 -10.58 -0.43
C ILE A 142 13.80 -11.42 0.77
N GLN A 143 14.56 -10.84 1.70
CA GLN A 143 14.98 -11.52 2.93
C GLN A 143 13.79 -11.88 3.83
N ILE A 144 12.85 -10.93 4.02
CA ILE A 144 11.63 -11.16 4.80
C ILE A 144 10.79 -12.26 4.14
N LEU A 145 10.53 -12.18 2.84
CA LEU A 145 9.78 -13.21 2.12
C LEU A 145 10.42 -14.60 2.30
N LYS A 146 11.74 -14.68 2.18
CA LYS A 146 12.49 -15.93 2.38
C LYS A 146 12.35 -16.49 3.81
N LYS A 147 12.36 -15.64 4.84
CA LYS A 147 12.12 -16.03 6.25
C LYS A 147 10.80 -16.78 6.40
N TYR A 148 9.78 -16.42 5.62
CA TYR A 148 8.47 -17.05 5.64
C TYR A 148 8.28 -18.13 4.56
N GLY A 149 9.36 -18.57 3.89
CA GLY A 149 9.31 -19.62 2.86
C GLY A 149 8.63 -19.19 1.56
N MET A 150 8.64 -17.90 1.27
CA MET A 150 8.27 -17.30 0.00
C MET A 150 9.51 -16.86 -0.77
N SER A 151 9.36 -16.45 -2.01
CA SER A 151 10.48 -16.00 -2.84
C SER A 151 10.20 -14.65 -3.49
N GLY A 152 11.25 -13.92 -3.80
CA GLY A 152 11.16 -12.67 -4.54
C GLY A 152 12.41 -12.40 -5.35
N SER A 153 12.28 -11.56 -6.37
CA SER A 153 13.37 -11.07 -7.23
C SER A 153 13.09 -9.65 -7.69
N THR A 154 14.15 -8.94 -8.07
CA THR A 154 14.08 -7.65 -8.79
C THR A 154 14.12 -7.86 -10.27
#